data_dfa119552b75a1600e371600974c5f6c
#
_entry.id   dfa119552b75a1600e371600974c5f6c
#
_cell.length_a   1.000
_cell.length_b   1.000
_cell.length_c   1.000
_cell.angle_alpha   90.00
_cell.angle_beta   90.00
_cell.angle_gamma   90.00
#
_symmetry.space_group_name_H-M   'P 1'
#
loop_
_entity.id
_entity.type
_entity.pdbx_description
1 polymer ?
#
loop_
_entity_poly.entity_id
_entity_poly.type
_entity_poly.pdbx_seq_one_letter_code
_entity_poly.pdbx_strand_id
1 'polypeptide(L)'
;YEKLVTGDDNEKAIASLMIDAMTGLERKYRFFIQLNKIYERVASSKNQIDKKILQKLTNADFIKAFDQVPYVIKGKENLPEEATNIFFYNHIAKNDENTLANGHSFSIDSHFISAKILFPKYGDGGQRIARKSRNTEFMRYNYYENLDYIFVHTPESDFLKETSKEKKKRKEKLFVETQDIFNQNRPLVIAPEGTNQSEDNKTPNSPGEFKPGAFLLANKLDPEPLLVPIALANFDYSISKTTYAAVIKEPIRIKDHIKDFDDEKEVNKFLVDYRKKFKTYVEEAIDLAKQIENDNQVLDELDTNIN
;
A
#
# COMPACT_ATOMS: atom_id res chain seq x y z
N TYR A 1 36.26 -2.05 -7.01
CA TYR A 1 36.71 -0.89 -6.21
C TYR A 1 38.04 -0.32 -6.75
N GLU A 2 39.05 -1.15 -7.02
CA GLU A 2 40.35 -0.66 -7.51
C GLU A 2 40.21 0.23 -8.76
N LYS A 3 39.37 -0.17 -9.73
CA LYS A 3 39.13 0.61 -10.96
C LYS A 3 38.38 1.92 -10.76
N LEU A 4 37.64 2.11 -9.65
CA LEU A 4 37.04 3.41 -9.30
C LEU A 4 38.11 4.45 -8.92
N VAL A 5 39.25 3.99 -8.37
CA VAL A 5 40.31 4.87 -7.89
C VAL A 5 41.39 5.08 -8.96
N THR A 6 41.81 4.01 -9.65
CA THR A 6 42.97 3.99 -10.54
C THR A 6 42.64 3.91 -12.04
N GLY A 7 41.38 3.68 -12.38
CA GLY A 7 40.92 3.51 -13.76
C GLY A 7 40.82 4.82 -14.52
N ASP A 8 40.79 4.73 -15.86
CA ASP A 8 40.37 5.84 -16.71
C ASP A 8 38.83 6.12 -16.54
N ASP A 9 38.34 7.15 -17.20
CA ASP A 9 36.93 7.57 -17.05
C ASP A 9 35.91 6.48 -17.45
N ASN A 10 36.24 5.67 -18.47
CA ASN A 10 35.41 4.55 -18.90
C ASN A 10 35.44 3.39 -17.87
N GLU A 11 36.64 3.07 -17.39
CA GLU A 11 36.80 2.04 -16.34
C GLU A 11 36.12 2.42 -15.05
N LYS A 12 36.18 3.69 -14.64
CA LYS A 12 35.48 4.22 -13.50
C LYS A 12 33.96 4.13 -13.67
N ALA A 13 33.45 4.55 -14.83
CA ALA A 13 32.01 4.49 -15.12
C ALA A 13 31.48 3.03 -15.10
N ILE A 14 32.24 2.09 -15.70
CA ILE A 14 31.89 0.66 -15.70
C ILE A 14 31.93 0.11 -14.26
N ALA A 15 32.97 0.44 -13.49
CA ALA A 15 33.10 -0.02 -12.12
C ALA A 15 31.95 0.50 -11.21
N SER A 16 31.57 1.77 -11.35
CA SER A 16 30.42 2.36 -10.66
C SER A 16 29.14 1.62 -11.01
N LEU A 17 28.85 1.45 -12.30
CA LEU A 17 27.66 0.72 -12.77
C LEU A 17 27.58 -0.71 -12.21
N MET A 18 28.72 -1.41 -12.13
CA MET A 18 28.77 -2.76 -11.57
C MET A 18 28.49 -2.76 -10.07
N ILE A 19 29.03 -1.79 -9.33
CA ILE A 19 28.78 -1.66 -7.89
C ILE A 19 27.30 -1.37 -7.62
N ASP A 20 26.68 -0.44 -8.36
CA ASP A 20 25.28 -0.10 -8.25
C ASP A 20 24.39 -1.31 -8.53
N ALA A 21 24.71 -2.07 -9.60
CA ALA A 21 23.99 -3.29 -9.92
C ALA A 21 24.12 -4.35 -8.81
N MET A 22 25.31 -4.54 -8.24
CA MET A 22 25.54 -5.49 -7.14
C MET A 22 24.80 -5.05 -5.86
N THR A 23 24.86 -3.77 -5.52
CA THR A 23 24.15 -3.20 -4.36
C THR A 23 22.64 -3.37 -4.51
N GLY A 24 22.10 -3.10 -5.69
CA GLY A 24 20.68 -3.32 -6.00
C GLY A 24 20.27 -4.79 -5.86
N LEU A 25 21.09 -5.73 -6.33
CA LEU A 25 20.83 -7.17 -6.20
C LEU A 25 20.89 -7.62 -4.73
N GLU A 26 21.86 -7.16 -3.96
CA GLU A 26 21.95 -7.46 -2.52
C GLU A 26 20.73 -6.95 -1.76
N ARG A 27 20.30 -5.72 -2.03
CA ARG A 27 19.08 -5.13 -1.47
C ARG A 27 17.86 -5.98 -1.78
N LYS A 28 17.68 -6.34 -3.05
CA LYS A 28 16.59 -7.21 -3.49
C LYS A 28 16.61 -8.55 -2.74
N TYR A 29 17.75 -9.20 -2.66
CA TYR A 29 17.92 -10.48 -1.98
C TYR A 29 17.55 -10.39 -0.49
N ARG A 30 18.07 -9.40 0.22
CA ARG A 30 17.77 -9.18 1.66
C ARG A 30 16.29 -8.92 1.90
N PHE A 31 15.65 -8.12 1.05
CA PHE A 31 14.22 -7.86 1.14
C PHE A 31 13.40 -9.14 0.95
N PHE A 32 13.71 -9.94 -0.06
CA PHE A 32 13.01 -11.21 -0.30
C PHE A 32 13.17 -12.21 0.83
N ILE A 33 14.33 -12.30 1.45
CA ILE A 33 14.51 -13.12 2.66
C ILE A 33 13.55 -12.67 3.77
N GLN A 34 13.41 -11.37 3.98
CA GLN A 34 12.48 -10.85 4.98
C GLN A 34 11.03 -11.14 4.61
N LEU A 35 10.63 -10.94 3.36
CA LEU A 35 9.28 -11.26 2.89
C LEU A 35 8.95 -12.75 3.09
N ASN A 36 9.88 -13.64 2.78
CA ASN A 36 9.67 -15.08 2.98
C ASN A 36 9.49 -15.41 4.47
N LYS A 37 10.32 -14.87 5.35
CA LYS A 37 10.19 -15.04 6.81
C LYS A 37 8.85 -14.51 7.33
N ILE A 38 8.39 -13.36 6.83
CA ILE A 38 7.08 -12.79 7.19
C ILE A 38 5.97 -13.76 6.76
N TYR A 39 6.02 -14.21 5.51
CA TYR A 39 5.02 -15.15 4.99
C TYR A 39 4.98 -16.44 5.82
N GLU A 40 6.11 -17.08 6.05
CA GLU A 40 6.20 -18.32 6.81
C GLU A 40 5.65 -18.16 8.23
N ARG A 41 6.00 -17.08 8.93
CA ARG A 41 5.45 -16.80 10.26
C ARG A 41 3.94 -16.68 10.24
N VAL A 42 3.40 -15.87 9.33
CA VAL A 42 1.96 -15.63 9.24
C VAL A 42 1.23 -16.90 8.82
N ALA A 43 1.72 -17.60 7.80
CA ALA A 43 1.06 -18.80 7.28
C ALA A 43 1.07 -19.97 8.27
N SER A 44 2.11 -20.09 9.11
CA SER A 44 2.24 -21.15 10.11
C SER A 44 1.52 -20.87 11.43
N SER A 45 1.06 -19.63 11.66
CA SER A 45 0.56 -19.19 12.97
C SER A 45 -0.88 -19.59 13.28
N LYS A 46 -1.51 -20.46 12.46
CA LYS A 46 -2.92 -20.90 12.63
C LYS A 46 -3.30 -21.11 14.10
N ASN A 47 -4.11 -20.18 14.64
CA ASN A 47 -4.67 -20.23 16.01
C ASN A 47 -3.64 -20.34 17.16
N GLN A 48 -2.35 -20.21 16.89
CA GLN A 48 -1.28 -20.34 17.89
C GLN A 48 -0.93 -18.99 18.50
N ILE A 49 -1.19 -17.90 17.79
CA ILE A 49 -0.87 -16.53 18.19
C ILE A 49 -2.14 -15.68 18.06
N ASP A 50 -2.37 -14.82 19.05
CA ASP A 50 -3.42 -13.80 18.96
C ASP A 50 -3.23 -12.96 17.69
N LYS A 51 -4.31 -12.74 16.94
CA LYS A 51 -4.26 -12.07 15.65
C LYS A 51 -3.72 -10.63 15.73
N LYS A 52 -4.03 -9.90 16.81
CA LYS A 52 -3.51 -8.54 17.02
C LYS A 52 -2.00 -8.55 17.29
N ILE A 53 -1.55 -9.52 18.08
CA ILE A 53 -0.11 -9.72 18.31
C ILE A 53 0.58 -10.07 17.00
N LEU A 54 0.00 -10.98 16.21
CA LEU A 54 0.56 -11.35 14.92
C LEU A 54 0.63 -10.17 13.96
N GLN A 55 -0.40 -9.32 13.91
CA GLN A 55 -0.39 -8.09 13.11
C GLN A 55 0.74 -7.13 13.53
N LYS A 56 0.95 -6.92 14.84
CA LYS A 56 2.04 -6.08 15.36
C LYS A 56 3.41 -6.62 14.99
N LEU A 57 3.64 -7.93 15.18
CA LEU A 57 4.88 -8.59 14.79
C LEU A 57 5.13 -8.48 13.28
N THR A 58 4.08 -8.67 12.48
CA THR A 58 4.15 -8.56 11.02
C THR A 58 4.52 -7.14 10.59
N ASN A 59 3.93 -6.11 11.19
CA ASN A 59 4.28 -4.72 10.90
C ASN A 59 5.73 -4.40 11.31
N ALA A 60 6.19 -4.88 12.46
CA ALA A 60 7.57 -4.70 12.89
C ALA A 60 8.58 -5.37 11.93
N ASP A 61 8.24 -6.53 11.38
CA ASP A 61 9.09 -7.19 10.40
C ASP A 61 9.06 -6.49 9.03
N PHE A 62 7.91 -5.95 8.61
CA PHE A 62 7.84 -5.11 7.41
C PHE A 62 8.63 -3.81 7.57
N ILE A 63 8.68 -3.20 8.76
CA ILE A 63 9.57 -2.06 9.01
C ILE A 63 11.00 -2.43 8.66
N LYS A 64 11.50 -3.56 9.20
CA LYS A 64 12.86 -4.05 8.92
C LYS A 64 13.09 -4.37 7.44
N ALA A 65 12.06 -4.88 6.76
CA ALA A 65 12.14 -5.14 5.33
C ALA A 65 12.27 -3.81 4.55
N PHE A 66 11.42 -2.83 4.84
CA PHE A 66 11.45 -1.53 4.17
C PHE A 66 12.66 -0.67 4.54
N ASP A 67 13.34 -0.92 5.67
CA ASP A 67 14.61 -0.26 5.99
C ASP A 67 15.76 -0.68 5.04
N GLN A 68 15.55 -1.74 4.24
CA GLN A 68 16.49 -2.16 3.19
C GLN A 68 16.26 -1.44 1.85
N VAL A 69 15.22 -0.62 1.73
CA VAL A 69 14.78 -0.02 0.46
C VAL A 69 14.76 1.49 0.61
N PRO A 70 15.27 2.27 -0.37
CA PRO A 70 15.10 3.71 -0.35
C PRO A 70 13.63 4.08 -0.40
N TYR A 71 13.22 4.98 0.49
CA TYR A 71 11.87 5.53 0.47
C TYR A 71 11.82 6.94 1.00
N VAL A 72 10.77 7.66 0.62
CA VAL A 72 10.46 9.01 1.11
C VAL A 72 8.98 9.13 1.44
N ILE A 73 8.66 9.80 2.54
CA ILE A 73 7.29 10.08 2.97
C ILE A 73 7.16 11.57 3.25
N LYS A 74 6.25 12.23 2.55
CA LYS A 74 5.90 13.64 2.71
C LYS A 74 4.50 13.78 3.29
N GLY A 75 4.26 14.81 4.10
CA GLY A 75 2.92 15.13 4.62
C GLY A 75 2.54 14.34 5.87
N LYS A 76 3.50 13.86 6.67
CA LYS A 76 3.20 13.15 7.93
C LYS A 76 2.43 14.01 8.93
N GLU A 77 2.54 15.33 8.84
CA GLU A 77 1.80 16.33 9.61
C GLU A 77 0.29 16.29 9.32
N ASN A 78 -0.13 15.75 8.19
CA ASN A 78 -1.54 15.57 7.82
C ASN A 78 -2.19 14.32 8.46
N LEU A 79 -1.41 13.51 9.18
CA LEU A 79 -1.98 12.37 9.90
C LEU A 79 -2.80 12.87 11.08
N PRO A 80 -4.09 12.49 11.18
CA PRO A 80 -4.91 12.83 12.34
C PRO A 80 -4.29 12.34 13.64
N GLU A 81 -4.60 13.00 14.77
CA GLU A 81 -4.15 12.53 16.08
C GLU A 81 -4.81 11.19 16.46
N GLU A 82 -6.10 11.06 16.17
CA GLU A 82 -6.86 9.84 16.44
C GLU A 82 -6.66 8.80 15.32
N ALA A 83 -6.56 7.54 15.73
CA ALA A 83 -6.38 6.42 14.79
C ALA A 83 -7.64 6.07 14.00
N THR A 84 -8.83 6.39 14.54
CA THR A 84 -10.15 5.98 14.05
C THR A 84 -10.52 6.73 12.77
N ASN A 85 -9.80 6.44 11.70
CA ASN A 85 -9.97 7.08 10.38
C ASN A 85 -9.79 6.06 9.25
N ILE A 86 -10.18 6.44 8.04
CA ILE A 86 -10.01 5.63 6.84
C ILE A 86 -8.83 6.19 6.04
N PHE A 87 -7.78 5.40 5.91
CA PHE A 87 -6.61 5.70 5.09
C PHE A 87 -6.79 5.04 3.73
N PHE A 88 -6.91 5.84 2.70
CA PHE A 88 -7.14 5.33 1.36
C PHE A 88 -5.99 5.71 0.41
N TYR A 89 -5.71 4.80 -0.52
CA TYR A 89 -4.52 4.90 -1.37
C TYR A 89 -4.80 4.36 -2.78
N ASN A 90 -3.97 4.75 -3.76
CA ASN A 90 -3.95 4.13 -5.07
C ASN A 90 -3.29 2.75 -4.97
N HIS A 91 -4.01 1.71 -5.38
CA HIS A 91 -3.50 0.35 -5.36
C HIS A 91 -2.68 0.06 -6.62
N ILE A 92 -1.36 0.06 -6.45
CA ILE A 92 -0.42 -0.09 -7.55
C ILE A 92 -0.36 -1.55 -8.02
N ALA A 93 -0.20 -1.73 -9.33
CA ALA A 93 -0.13 -3.05 -9.93
C ALA A 93 0.99 -3.90 -9.31
N LYS A 94 0.72 -5.18 -9.19
CA LYS A 94 1.67 -6.16 -8.71
C LYS A 94 2.89 -6.21 -9.64
N ASN A 95 4.07 -6.12 -9.08
CA ASN A 95 5.29 -6.53 -9.79
C ASN A 95 5.48 -8.04 -9.58
N ASP A 96 5.54 -8.81 -10.67
CA ASP A 96 5.75 -10.26 -10.61
C ASP A 96 7.10 -10.62 -9.99
N GLU A 97 8.08 -9.72 -10.08
CA GLU A 97 9.35 -9.87 -9.37
C GLU A 97 9.20 -9.90 -7.84
N ASN A 98 8.09 -9.43 -7.29
CA ASN A 98 7.78 -9.46 -5.85
C ASN A 98 6.99 -10.71 -5.44
N THR A 99 6.97 -11.76 -6.27
CA THR A 99 6.31 -13.03 -5.98
C THR A 99 7.33 -14.00 -5.35
N LEU A 100 6.97 -14.59 -4.22
CA LEU A 100 7.79 -15.61 -3.56
C LEU A 100 7.79 -16.92 -4.37
N ALA A 101 8.76 -17.79 -4.13
CA ALA A 101 8.88 -19.08 -4.79
C ALA A 101 7.65 -19.99 -4.59
N ASN A 102 6.90 -19.79 -3.50
CA ASN A 102 5.64 -20.51 -3.24
C ASN A 102 4.43 -19.92 -3.97
N GLY A 103 4.60 -18.90 -4.83
CA GLY A 103 3.55 -18.23 -5.58
C GLY A 103 2.80 -17.14 -4.82
N HIS A 104 3.13 -16.86 -3.54
CA HIS A 104 2.52 -15.75 -2.82
C HIS A 104 3.12 -14.42 -3.27
N SER A 105 2.25 -13.45 -3.53
CA SER A 105 2.64 -12.09 -3.88
C SER A 105 2.06 -11.12 -2.88
N PHE A 106 2.93 -10.33 -2.27
CA PHE A 106 2.52 -9.29 -1.34
C PHE A 106 1.96 -8.05 -2.06
N SER A 107 0.97 -7.41 -1.46
CA SER A 107 0.59 -6.03 -1.76
C SER A 107 1.56 -5.11 -1.03
N ILE A 108 2.74 -4.88 -1.62
CA ILE A 108 3.84 -4.14 -1.00
C ILE A 108 3.42 -2.71 -0.63
N ASP A 109 2.62 -2.06 -1.47
CA ASP A 109 2.04 -0.75 -1.27
C ASP A 109 1.25 -0.64 0.05
N SER A 110 0.30 -1.54 0.28
CA SER A 110 -0.51 -1.53 1.50
C SER A 110 0.28 -1.92 2.75
N HIS A 111 1.28 -2.80 2.62
CA HIS A 111 2.16 -3.15 3.73
C HIS A 111 3.09 -1.99 4.10
N PHE A 112 3.52 -1.20 3.11
CA PHE A 112 4.29 0.02 3.35
C PHE A 112 3.48 1.04 4.17
N ILE A 113 2.23 1.30 3.80
CA ILE A 113 1.34 2.19 4.57
C ILE A 113 1.25 1.72 6.02
N SER A 114 0.94 0.44 6.22
CA SER A 114 0.79 -0.11 7.57
C SER A 114 2.09 -0.02 8.39
N ALA A 115 3.23 -0.38 7.80
CA ALA A 115 4.49 -0.49 8.53
C ALA A 115 5.22 0.84 8.69
N LYS A 116 5.22 1.71 7.66
CA LYS A 116 6.04 2.94 7.65
C LYS A 116 5.25 4.22 7.94
N ILE A 117 3.92 4.16 7.88
CA ILE A 117 3.06 5.33 8.13
C ILE A 117 2.22 5.13 9.38
N LEU A 118 1.36 4.10 9.44
CA LEU A 118 0.38 3.95 10.51
C LEU A 118 0.98 3.39 11.80
N PHE A 119 1.75 2.31 11.69
CA PHE A 119 2.31 1.66 12.89
C PHE A 119 3.23 2.57 13.70
N PRO A 120 4.11 3.41 13.11
CA PRO A 120 4.91 4.38 13.86
C PRO A 120 4.09 5.46 14.56
N LYS A 121 2.95 5.90 13.99
CA LYS A 121 2.10 6.96 14.55
C LYS A 121 1.16 6.40 15.63
N TYR A 122 0.53 5.24 15.37
CA TYR A 122 -0.58 4.75 16.19
C TYR A 122 -0.28 3.46 16.96
N GLY A 123 0.88 2.83 16.76
CA GLY A 123 1.18 1.50 17.31
C GLY A 123 0.31 0.38 16.71
N ASP A 124 -0.43 0.68 15.65
CA ASP A 124 -1.29 -0.23 14.88
C ASP A 124 -1.14 0.06 13.38
N GLY A 125 -0.93 -0.97 12.57
CA GLY A 125 -0.79 -0.85 11.11
C GLY A 125 -2.11 -0.73 10.35
N GLY A 126 -3.21 -0.68 11.08
CA GLY A 126 -4.56 -0.59 10.52
C GLY A 126 -5.13 -1.93 10.03
N GLN A 127 -6.45 -2.01 10.10
CA GLN A 127 -7.19 -3.13 9.56
C GLN A 127 -7.39 -2.97 8.05
N ARG A 128 -7.05 -3.99 7.29
CA ARG A 128 -7.16 -3.93 5.84
C ARG A 128 -8.45 -4.54 5.35
N ILE A 129 -9.02 -3.90 4.34
CA ILE A 129 -10.13 -4.44 3.56
C ILE A 129 -9.56 -5.00 2.26
N ALA A 130 -9.78 -6.27 2.01
CA ALA A 130 -9.23 -6.99 0.87
C ALA A 130 -10.29 -7.77 0.10
N ARG A 131 -10.05 -8.00 -1.18
CA ARG A 131 -10.86 -8.90 -1.99
C ARG A 131 -10.79 -10.33 -1.43
N LYS A 132 -11.93 -10.99 -1.36
CA LYS A 132 -11.97 -12.42 -1.02
C LYS A 132 -11.14 -13.22 -2.02
N SER A 133 -10.27 -14.08 -1.50
CA SER A 133 -9.40 -14.92 -2.32
C SER A 133 -10.23 -15.98 -3.07
N ARG A 134 -9.79 -16.34 -4.28
CA ARG A 134 -10.34 -17.47 -5.04
C ARG A 134 -9.89 -18.78 -4.41
N ASN A 135 -10.61 -19.88 -4.68
CA ASN A 135 -10.26 -21.21 -4.17
C ASN A 135 -8.85 -21.67 -4.60
N THR A 136 -8.36 -21.17 -5.72
CA THR A 136 -6.99 -21.43 -6.24
C THR A 136 -5.91 -20.59 -5.57
N GLU A 137 -6.29 -19.57 -4.80
CA GLU A 137 -5.38 -18.65 -4.11
C GLU A 137 -5.22 -19.01 -2.62
N PHE A 138 -5.08 -20.30 -2.29
CA PHE A 138 -5.05 -20.76 -0.89
C PHE A 138 -3.91 -20.14 -0.07
N MET A 139 -2.74 -19.85 -0.68
CA MET A 139 -1.62 -19.21 -0.02
C MET A 139 -1.99 -17.78 0.44
N ARG A 140 -2.70 -17.04 -0.43
CA ARG A 140 -3.20 -15.69 -0.12
C ARG A 140 -4.30 -15.74 0.93
N TYR A 141 -5.21 -16.69 0.83
CA TYR A 141 -6.30 -16.84 1.79
C TYR A 141 -5.78 -17.07 3.21
N ASN A 142 -4.88 -18.03 3.41
CA ASN A 142 -4.31 -18.33 4.73
C ASN A 142 -3.58 -17.13 5.32
N TYR A 143 -2.81 -16.40 4.51
CA TYR A 143 -2.10 -15.20 4.95
C TYR A 143 -3.08 -14.12 5.44
N TYR A 144 -4.13 -13.83 4.66
CA TYR A 144 -5.08 -12.77 4.98
C TYR A 144 -6.00 -13.14 6.14
N GLU A 145 -6.41 -14.40 6.25
CA GLU A 145 -7.26 -14.88 7.34
C GLU A 145 -6.51 -14.85 8.69
N ASN A 146 -5.24 -15.25 8.71
CA ASN A 146 -4.42 -15.20 9.91
C ASN A 146 -4.15 -13.76 10.39
N LEU A 147 -4.10 -12.80 9.45
CA LEU A 147 -4.02 -11.36 9.75
C LEU A 147 -5.39 -10.68 9.93
N ASP A 148 -6.47 -11.48 9.99
CA ASP A 148 -7.82 -10.98 10.26
C ASP A 148 -8.33 -9.93 9.26
N TYR A 149 -7.95 -10.02 7.98
CA TYR A 149 -8.40 -9.07 6.98
C TYR A 149 -9.91 -9.13 6.79
N ILE A 150 -10.53 -7.97 6.62
CA ILE A 150 -11.96 -7.88 6.28
C ILE A 150 -12.11 -8.16 4.78
N PHE A 151 -12.92 -9.17 4.45
CA PHE A 151 -13.10 -9.58 3.07
C PHE A 151 -14.30 -8.91 2.41
N VAL A 152 -14.06 -8.33 1.25
CA VAL A 152 -15.11 -7.82 0.36
C VAL A 152 -15.19 -8.64 -0.92
N HIS A 153 -16.38 -8.65 -1.52
CA HIS A 153 -16.61 -9.23 -2.84
C HIS A 153 -16.49 -8.13 -3.89
N THR A 154 -15.71 -8.41 -4.91
CA THR A 154 -15.55 -7.58 -6.11
C THR A 154 -16.16 -8.32 -7.31
N PRO A 155 -16.33 -7.70 -8.47
CA PRO A 155 -16.77 -8.40 -9.69
C PRO A 155 -15.92 -9.65 -9.99
N GLU A 156 -14.65 -9.63 -9.65
CA GLU A 156 -13.77 -10.81 -9.77
C GLU A 156 -14.11 -11.95 -8.80
N SER A 157 -14.97 -11.70 -7.81
CA SER A 157 -15.49 -12.69 -6.87
C SER A 157 -16.86 -13.25 -7.30
N ASP A 158 -17.34 -12.91 -8.50
CA ASP A 158 -18.67 -13.32 -9.02
C ASP A 158 -18.84 -14.84 -9.28
N PHE A 159 -17.76 -15.61 -9.09
CA PHE A 159 -17.90 -17.08 -8.99
C PHE A 159 -18.77 -17.52 -7.79
N LEU A 160 -19.00 -16.63 -6.83
CA LEU A 160 -19.97 -16.83 -5.74
C LEU A 160 -21.32 -16.25 -6.19
N LYS A 161 -22.19 -17.10 -6.75
CA LYS A 161 -23.56 -16.71 -7.09
C LYS A 161 -24.34 -16.39 -5.82
N GLU A 162 -24.39 -15.11 -5.48
CA GLU A 162 -25.13 -14.62 -4.30
C GLU A 162 -26.53 -14.15 -4.67
N THR A 163 -27.51 -14.50 -3.87
CA THR A 163 -28.86 -13.92 -3.91
C THR A 163 -28.84 -12.47 -3.38
N SER A 164 -29.86 -11.69 -3.70
CA SER A 164 -30.01 -10.31 -3.18
C SER A 164 -30.03 -10.27 -1.65
N LYS A 165 -30.58 -11.29 -0.98
CA LYS A 165 -30.61 -11.40 0.48
C LYS A 165 -29.20 -11.63 1.05
N GLU A 166 -28.40 -12.50 0.42
CA GLU A 166 -27.02 -12.75 0.84
C GLU A 166 -26.14 -11.53 0.62
N LYS A 167 -26.30 -10.81 -0.50
CA LYS A 167 -25.61 -9.53 -0.75
C LYS A 167 -25.92 -8.49 0.35
N LYS A 168 -27.20 -8.37 0.75
CA LYS A 168 -27.60 -7.47 1.83
C LYS A 168 -26.95 -7.87 3.16
N LYS A 169 -27.05 -9.14 3.55
CA LYS A 169 -26.45 -9.65 4.79
C LYS A 169 -24.93 -9.44 4.82
N ARG A 170 -24.26 -9.63 3.69
CA ARG A 170 -22.82 -9.41 3.59
C ARG A 170 -22.44 -7.93 3.74
N LYS A 171 -23.23 -7.01 3.15
CA LYS A 171 -23.00 -5.56 3.35
C LYS A 171 -23.21 -5.14 4.81
N GLU A 172 -24.23 -5.69 5.46
CA GLU A 172 -24.48 -5.46 6.89
C GLU A 172 -23.32 -5.98 7.75
N LYS A 173 -22.85 -7.21 7.46
CA LYS A 173 -21.69 -7.78 8.14
C LYS A 173 -20.44 -6.92 7.98
N LEU A 174 -20.12 -6.47 6.76
CA LEU A 174 -19.00 -5.58 6.49
C LEU A 174 -19.06 -4.31 7.35
N PHE A 175 -20.27 -3.71 7.44
CA PHE A 175 -20.47 -2.52 8.25
C PHE A 175 -20.20 -2.81 9.73
N VAL A 176 -20.75 -3.90 10.29
CA VAL A 176 -20.53 -4.28 11.68
C VAL A 176 -19.04 -4.52 11.95
N GLU A 177 -18.35 -5.31 11.10
CA GLU A 177 -16.93 -5.60 11.25
C GLU A 177 -16.08 -4.31 11.22
N THR A 178 -16.39 -3.37 10.35
CA THR A 178 -15.65 -2.10 10.25
C THR A 178 -15.98 -1.18 11.44
N GLN A 179 -17.21 -1.15 11.91
CA GLN A 179 -17.59 -0.41 13.12
C GLN A 179 -16.89 -0.97 14.36
N ASP A 180 -16.76 -2.29 14.47
CA ASP A 180 -16.05 -2.94 15.58
C ASP A 180 -14.55 -2.57 15.59
N ILE A 181 -13.93 -2.39 14.43
CA ILE A 181 -12.55 -1.87 14.32
C ILE A 181 -12.47 -0.44 14.87
N PHE A 182 -13.41 0.42 14.52
CA PHE A 182 -13.48 1.79 15.03
C PHE A 182 -13.71 1.85 16.52
N ASN A 183 -14.60 1.01 17.05
CA ASN A 183 -14.85 0.87 18.50
C ASN A 183 -13.59 0.43 19.27
N GLN A 184 -12.62 -0.19 18.59
CA GLN A 184 -11.32 -0.55 19.12
C GLN A 184 -10.24 0.52 18.93
N ASN A 185 -10.62 1.71 18.48
CA ASN A 185 -9.72 2.83 18.14
C ASN A 185 -8.61 2.43 17.15
N ARG A 186 -8.99 1.75 16.07
CA ARG A 186 -8.07 1.25 15.06
C ARG A 186 -8.33 1.86 13.68
N PRO A 187 -7.28 2.12 12.88
CA PRO A 187 -7.44 2.65 11.54
C PRO A 187 -7.93 1.58 10.55
N LEU A 188 -8.63 2.02 9.50
CA LEU A 188 -8.97 1.21 8.34
C LEU A 188 -8.08 1.61 7.15
N VAL A 189 -7.62 0.61 6.40
CA VAL A 189 -6.82 0.82 5.18
C VAL A 189 -7.56 0.23 4.00
N ILE A 190 -7.85 1.03 2.99
CA ILE A 190 -8.66 0.64 1.84
C ILE A 190 -8.15 1.25 0.53
N ALA A 191 -8.16 0.46 -0.54
CA ALA A 191 -8.00 0.96 -1.89
C ALA A 191 -9.37 1.24 -2.51
N PRO A 192 -9.74 2.50 -2.79
CA PRO A 192 -11.06 2.84 -3.33
C PRO A 192 -11.29 2.33 -4.76
N GLU A 193 -10.24 1.93 -5.44
CA GLU A 193 -10.30 1.28 -6.76
C GLU A 193 -10.93 -0.11 -6.71
N GLY A 194 -10.89 -0.75 -5.54
CA GLY A 194 -11.46 -2.09 -5.31
C GLY A 194 -10.64 -3.24 -5.90
N THR A 195 -9.65 -2.95 -6.72
CA THR A 195 -8.70 -3.91 -7.31
C THR A 195 -7.37 -3.20 -7.57
N ASN A 196 -6.27 -3.96 -7.62
CA ASN A 196 -5.05 -3.46 -8.20
C ASN A 196 -5.30 -3.25 -9.70
N GLN A 197 -4.73 -2.22 -10.26
CA GLN A 197 -4.95 -1.71 -11.61
C GLN A 197 -5.52 -2.72 -12.61
N SER A 198 -6.70 -2.40 -13.15
CA SER A 198 -7.24 -3.09 -14.32
C SER A 198 -6.38 -2.78 -15.55
N GLU A 199 -6.50 -3.60 -16.60
CA GLU A 199 -5.83 -3.37 -17.89
C GLU A 199 -6.08 -1.98 -18.48
N ASP A 200 -7.17 -1.32 -18.08
CA ASP A 200 -7.53 0.04 -18.47
C ASP A 200 -6.65 1.13 -17.83
N ASN A 201 -5.88 0.79 -16.82
CA ASN A 201 -4.98 1.69 -16.09
C ASN A 201 -3.52 1.52 -16.46
N LYS A 202 -3.24 1.42 -17.73
CA LYS A 202 -1.87 1.26 -18.27
C LYS A 202 -0.98 2.49 -18.13
N THR A 203 -1.48 3.60 -17.61
CA THR A 203 -0.64 4.75 -17.27
C THR A 203 -0.17 4.61 -15.83
N PRO A 204 1.14 4.42 -15.57
CA PRO A 204 1.70 4.18 -14.23
C PRO A 204 1.28 5.21 -13.18
N ASN A 205 0.88 6.39 -13.63
CA ASN A 205 0.63 7.58 -12.82
C ASN A 205 -0.86 7.93 -12.69
N SER A 206 -1.77 7.01 -13.04
CA SER A 206 -3.20 7.28 -12.94
C SER A 206 -3.85 6.29 -11.99
N PRO A 207 -4.48 6.76 -10.90
CA PRO A 207 -5.27 5.90 -10.06
C PRO A 207 -6.44 5.32 -10.86
N GLY A 208 -6.81 4.08 -10.57
CA GLY A 208 -7.97 3.43 -11.14
C GLY A 208 -9.26 4.18 -10.87
N GLU A 209 -10.35 3.70 -11.45
CA GLU A 209 -11.67 4.25 -11.19
C GLU A 209 -12.04 4.03 -9.70
N PHE A 210 -12.39 5.10 -9.00
CA PHE A 210 -12.83 5.01 -7.61
C PHE A 210 -14.24 4.43 -7.53
N LYS A 211 -14.41 3.42 -6.70
CA LYS A 211 -15.70 2.80 -6.42
C LYS A 211 -16.35 3.45 -5.20
N PRO A 212 -17.68 3.57 -5.16
CA PRO A 212 -18.38 4.27 -4.08
C PRO A 212 -18.24 3.60 -2.71
N GLY A 213 -17.88 2.31 -2.66
CA GLY A 213 -17.93 1.50 -1.44
C GLY A 213 -17.18 2.08 -0.25
N ALA A 214 -15.96 2.57 -0.45
CA ALA A 214 -15.15 3.17 0.63
C ALA A 214 -15.80 4.46 1.18
N PHE A 215 -16.34 5.28 0.30
CA PHE A 215 -16.95 6.57 0.65
C PHE A 215 -18.34 6.39 1.30
N LEU A 216 -19.13 5.44 0.80
CA LEU A 216 -20.41 5.05 1.41
C LEU A 216 -20.20 4.42 2.80
N LEU A 217 -19.11 3.69 3.00
CA LEU A 217 -18.74 3.15 4.31
C LEU A 217 -18.42 4.28 5.28
N ALA A 218 -17.61 5.26 4.88
CA ALA A 218 -17.27 6.43 5.68
C ALA A 218 -18.49 7.21 6.15
N ASN A 219 -19.50 7.37 5.28
CA ASN A 219 -20.75 8.06 5.65
C ASN A 219 -21.56 7.34 6.75
N LYS A 220 -21.38 6.02 6.89
CA LYS A 220 -22.19 5.19 7.81
C LYS A 220 -21.54 4.97 9.16
N LEU A 221 -20.21 5.10 9.25
CA LEU A 221 -19.47 4.82 10.49
C LEU A 221 -19.68 5.94 11.52
N ASP A 222 -19.69 5.57 12.80
CA ASP A 222 -19.83 6.48 13.93
C ASP A 222 -18.70 6.22 14.96
N PRO A 223 -17.93 7.26 15.34
CA PRO A 223 -17.95 8.62 14.78
C PRO A 223 -17.58 8.68 13.30
N GLU A 224 -18.04 9.71 12.59
CA GLU A 224 -17.70 9.92 11.20
C GLU A 224 -16.17 10.02 11.02
N PRO A 225 -15.55 9.11 10.27
CA PRO A 225 -14.11 9.16 10.06
C PRO A 225 -13.68 10.28 9.11
N LEU A 226 -12.46 10.74 9.29
CA LEU A 226 -11.76 11.43 8.23
C LEU A 226 -11.30 10.41 7.17
N LEU A 227 -11.35 10.82 5.92
CA LEU A 227 -10.75 10.12 4.80
C LEU A 227 -9.35 10.71 4.55
N VAL A 228 -8.30 9.95 4.84
CA VAL A 228 -6.90 10.39 4.74
C VAL A 228 -6.30 9.87 3.44
N PRO A 229 -6.03 10.73 2.45
CA PRO A 229 -5.48 10.30 1.16
C PRO A 229 -3.96 10.07 1.26
N ILE A 230 -3.52 8.91 0.79
CA ILE A 230 -2.10 8.54 0.69
C ILE A 230 -1.80 8.17 -0.76
N ALA A 231 -1.11 9.05 -1.47
CA ALA A 231 -0.67 8.78 -2.83
C ALA A 231 0.67 8.08 -2.83
N LEU A 232 0.77 7.00 -3.58
CA LEU A 232 1.94 6.14 -3.66
C LEU A 232 2.54 6.14 -5.06
N ALA A 233 3.87 6.00 -5.15
CA ALA A 233 4.59 5.88 -6.41
C ALA A 233 5.69 4.81 -6.35
N ASN A 234 5.96 4.19 -7.50
CA ASN A 234 7.05 3.26 -7.77
C ASN A 234 6.92 1.86 -7.14
N PHE A 235 5.79 1.50 -6.52
CA PHE A 235 5.62 0.17 -5.92
C PHE A 235 5.43 -0.96 -6.95
N ASP A 236 5.31 -0.62 -8.23
CA ASP A 236 5.32 -1.52 -9.39
C ASP A 236 6.73 -1.75 -9.95
N TYR A 237 7.72 -0.99 -9.52
CA TYR A 237 9.11 -1.15 -9.93
C TYR A 237 9.88 -2.12 -9.04
N SER A 238 10.99 -2.63 -9.58
CA SER A 238 11.92 -3.48 -8.82
C SER A 238 12.61 -2.67 -7.72
N ILE A 239 12.64 -3.22 -6.51
CA ILE A 239 13.30 -2.62 -5.35
C ILE A 239 14.80 -2.35 -5.57
N SER A 240 15.41 -3.07 -6.52
CA SER A 240 16.83 -2.90 -6.83
C SER A 240 17.15 -1.55 -7.45
N LYS A 241 16.17 -0.84 -8.01
CA LYS A 241 16.40 0.31 -8.90
C LYS A 241 15.53 1.53 -8.60
N THR A 242 14.75 1.52 -7.51
CA THR A 242 13.78 2.59 -7.32
C THR A 242 13.69 3.06 -5.88
N THR A 243 13.26 4.29 -5.71
CA THR A 243 12.84 4.88 -4.43
C THR A 243 11.33 4.83 -4.32
N TYR A 244 10.79 4.23 -3.26
CA TYR A 244 9.37 4.26 -2.96
C TYR A 244 8.98 5.63 -2.42
N ALA A 245 7.88 6.18 -2.89
CA ALA A 245 7.38 7.46 -2.40
C ALA A 245 5.94 7.37 -1.91
N ALA A 246 5.66 8.10 -0.85
CA ALA A 246 4.32 8.32 -0.33
C ALA A 246 4.10 9.79 -0.03
N VAL A 247 2.95 10.32 -0.46
CA VAL A 247 2.50 11.68 -0.15
C VAL A 247 1.17 11.60 0.58
N ILE A 248 1.14 12.07 1.82
CA ILE A 248 -0.05 12.12 2.65
C ILE A 248 -0.66 13.52 2.52
N LYS A 249 -1.93 13.60 2.13
CA LYS A 249 -2.64 14.86 1.93
C LYS A 249 -3.61 15.13 3.07
N GLU A 250 -4.04 16.38 3.16
CA GLU A 250 -5.04 16.80 4.14
C GLU A 250 -6.28 15.90 4.10
N PRO A 251 -6.73 15.44 5.28
CA PRO A 251 -7.93 14.64 5.39
C PRO A 251 -9.17 15.37 4.95
N ILE A 252 -10.17 14.65 4.45
CA ILE A 252 -11.46 15.19 4.10
C ILE A 252 -12.58 14.53 4.90
N ARG A 253 -13.66 15.26 5.16
CA ARG A 253 -14.94 14.73 5.62
C ARG A 253 -15.85 14.49 4.43
N ILE A 254 -16.35 13.28 4.28
CA ILE A 254 -17.12 12.93 3.08
C ILE A 254 -18.43 13.72 2.99
N LYS A 255 -19.07 14.03 4.14
CA LYS A 255 -20.31 14.82 4.19
C LYS A 255 -20.15 16.29 3.80
N ASP A 256 -18.92 16.79 3.75
CA ASP A 256 -18.66 18.14 3.21
C ASP A 256 -18.74 18.16 1.67
N HIS A 257 -18.61 17.00 1.04
CA HIS A 257 -18.54 16.85 -0.40
C HIS A 257 -19.79 16.21 -1.03
N ILE A 258 -20.46 15.32 -0.32
CA ILE A 258 -21.68 14.63 -0.77
C ILE A 258 -22.79 14.91 0.24
N LYS A 259 -23.88 15.53 -0.22
CA LYS A 259 -25.02 15.88 0.63
C LYS A 259 -26.09 14.80 0.63
N ASP A 260 -26.29 14.18 -0.54
CA ASP A 260 -27.22 13.07 -0.71
C ASP A 260 -26.51 11.83 -1.23
N PHE A 261 -26.30 10.85 -0.36
CA PHE A 261 -25.65 9.59 -0.70
C PHE A 261 -26.55 8.61 -1.47
N ASP A 262 -27.84 8.89 -1.57
CA ASP A 262 -28.80 8.14 -2.39
C ASP A 262 -28.88 8.73 -3.82
N ASP A 263 -28.37 9.95 -4.05
CA ASP A 263 -28.21 10.50 -5.39
C ASP A 263 -26.92 9.95 -6.06
N GLU A 264 -27.09 8.91 -6.87
CA GLU A 264 -25.98 8.30 -7.62
C GLU A 264 -25.22 9.31 -8.51
N LYS A 265 -25.86 10.38 -8.99
CA LYS A 265 -25.21 11.39 -9.85
C LYS A 265 -24.26 12.25 -9.02
N GLU A 266 -24.67 12.66 -7.82
CA GLU A 266 -23.83 13.43 -6.90
C GLU A 266 -22.63 12.60 -6.46
N VAL A 267 -22.86 11.35 -6.05
CA VAL A 267 -21.79 10.42 -5.67
C VAL A 267 -20.80 10.19 -6.82
N ASN A 268 -21.28 9.87 -8.02
CA ASN A 268 -20.43 9.63 -9.17
C ASN A 268 -19.64 10.88 -9.58
N LYS A 269 -20.25 12.06 -9.54
CA LYS A 269 -19.55 13.32 -9.79
C LYS A 269 -18.39 13.52 -8.83
N PHE A 270 -18.63 13.33 -7.51
CA PHE A 270 -17.56 13.41 -6.52
C PHE A 270 -16.42 12.42 -6.82
N LEU A 271 -16.73 11.16 -7.11
CA LEU A 271 -15.73 10.14 -7.39
C LEU A 271 -14.84 10.51 -8.58
N VAL A 272 -15.43 11.01 -9.67
CA VAL A 272 -14.69 11.44 -10.86
C VAL A 272 -13.81 12.66 -10.55
N ASP A 273 -14.37 13.67 -9.90
CA ASP A 273 -13.64 14.91 -9.59
C ASP A 273 -12.52 14.66 -8.56
N TYR A 274 -12.80 13.85 -7.54
CA TYR A 274 -11.81 13.52 -6.53
C TYR A 274 -10.69 12.62 -7.08
N ARG A 275 -11.01 11.68 -7.98
CA ARG A 275 -9.99 10.90 -8.70
C ARG A 275 -9.03 11.79 -9.49
N LYS A 276 -9.54 12.81 -10.18
CA LYS A 276 -8.71 13.78 -10.91
C LYS A 276 -7.76 14.52 -9.96
N LYS A 277 -8.27 14.95 -8.81
CA LYS A 277 -7.46 15.58 -7.76
C LYS A 277 -6.43 14.60 -7.21
N PHE A 278 -6.81 13.37 -6.93
CA PHE A 278 -5.91 12.35 -6.40
C PHE A 278 -4.78 12.00 -7.40
N LYS A 279 -5.04 12.07 -8.71
CA LYS A 279 -4.01 11.90 -9.74
C LYS A 279 -2.87 12.91 -9.56
N THR A 280 -3.15 14.17 -9.24
CA THR A 280 -2.10 15.17 -8.99
C THR A 280 -1.26 14.85 -7.75
N TYR A 281 -1.83 14.15 -6.78
CA TYR A 281 -1.09 13.67 -5.61
C TYR A 281 -0.12 12.53 -5.96
N VAL A 282 -0.54 11.64 -6.87
CA VAL A 282 0.33 10.58 -7.39
C VAL A 282 1.46 11.16 -8.23
N GLU A 283 1.19 12.17 -9.05
CA GLU A 283 2.22 12.90 -9.80
C GLU A 283 3.24 13.54 -8.85
N GLU A 284 2.78 14.16 -7.75
CA GLU A 284 3.68 14.70 -6.72
C GLU A 284 4.53 13.60 -6.06
N ALA A 285 3.98 12.41 -5.80
CA ALA A 285 4.75 11.31 -5.23
C ALA A 285 5.84 10.81 -6.19
N ILE A 286 5.56 10.78 -7.50
CA ILE A 286 6.53 10.42 -8.54
C ILE A 286 7.66 11.45 -8.61
N ASP A 287 7.32 12.73 -8.63
CA ASP A 287 8.32 13.79 -8.68
C ASP A 287 9.19 13.79 -7.41
N LEU A 288 8.61 13.51 -6.25
CA LEU A 288 9.33 13.36 -4.99
C LEU A 288 10.34 12.21 -5.05
N ALA A 289 9.95 11.05 -5.60
CA ALA A 289 10.88 9.93 -5.78
C ALA A 289 12.05 10.28 -6.69
N LYS A 290 11.79 10.94 -7.83
CA LYS A 290 12.81 11.39 -8.77
C LYS A 290 13.79 12.39 -8.16
N GLN A 291 13.30 13.32 -7.34
CA GLN A 291 14.17 14.28 -6.64
C GLN A 291 15.18 13.56 -5.75
N ILE A 292 14.72 12.59 -4.94
CA ILE A 292 15.60 11.82 -4.06
C ILE A 292 16.61 10.98 -4.87
N GLU A 293 16.19 10.38 -5.98
CA GLU A 293 17.07 9.62 -6.87
C GLU A 293 18.17 10.52 -7.47
N ASN A 294 17.83 11.72 -7.92
CA ASN A 294 18.76 12.68 -8.48
C ASN A 294 19.70 13.22 -7.39
N ASP A 295 19.21 13.56 -6.20
CA ASP A 295 20.04 14.06 -5.10
C ASP A 295 21.07 13.02 -4.65
N ASN A 296 20.69 11.74 -4.61
CA ASN A 296 21.62 10.64 -4.32
C ASN A 296 22.68 10.48 -5.41
N GLN A 297 22.33 10.61 -6.69
CA GLN A 297 23.31 10.59 -7.78
C GLN A 297 24.33 11.73 -7.68
N VAL A 298 23.87 12.94 -7.36
CA VAL A 298 24.74 14.12 -7.16
C VAL A 298 25.70 13.94 -5.98
N LEU A 299 25.22 13.35 -4.86
CA LEU A 299 26.06 13.06 -3.70
C LEU A 299 27.11 12.00 -4.03
N ASP A 300 26.74 10.94 -4.74
CA ASP A 300 27.67 9.90 -5.19
C ASP A 300 28.73 10.46 -6.16
N GLU A 301 28.36 11.40 -7.04
CA GLU A 301 29.29 12.10 -7.92
C GLU A 301 30.24 13.04 -7.16
N LEU A 302 29.76 13.73 -6.11
CA LEU A 302 30.57 14.59 -5.26
C LEU A 302 31.58 13.80 -4.42
N ASP A 303 31.18 12.66 -3.86
CA ASP A 303 32.05 11.77 -3.08
C ASP A 303 33.13 11.13 -3.96
N THR A 304 32.86 10.89 -5.23
CA THR A 304 33.85 10.40 -6.18
C THR A 304 34.86 11.47 -6.63
N ASN A 305 34.51 12.75 -6.51
CA ASN A 305 35.38 13.87 -6.87
C ASN A 305 36.24 14.41 -5.70
N ILE A 306 36.03 13.94 -4.48
CA ILE A 306 36.76 14.39 -3.27
C ILE A 306 37.86 13.40 -2.85
N ASN A 307 37.93 12.21 -3.44
CA ASN A 307 38.94 11.19 -3.21
C ASN A 307 39.83 11.01 -4.44
#